data_fae0d852ad76e918faa18019e03b1186
#
_entry.id   fae0d852ad76e918faa18019e03b1186
#
_cell.length_a   1.000
_cell.length_b   1.000
_cell.length_c   1.000
_cell.angle_alpha   90.00
_cell.angle_beta   90.00
_cell.angle_gamma   90.00
#
_symmetry.space_group_name_H-M   'P 1'
#
loop_
_entity.id
_entity.type
_entity.pdbx_description
1 polymer ?
#
loop_
_entity_poly.entity_id
_entity_poly.type
_entity_poly.pdbx_seq_one_letter_code
_entity_poly.pdbx_strand_id
1 'polypeptide(L)'
;MKYLLSLIIGFISLSLSANEISFNNEKVNYKVMYKWGLVNKQAGTATLTITNKGDNYITKLTARSDPWADKFYTVRDTLNGIIKKAGFLPMFYEKKAHEGGEFKHDIVKYSRSGNKVLGYCTRIKRDEDEAKGTKKEHIISTTGTTVDMLSVYYYMRALNYDEMKKNQVMKLTIFSGKRKELLTIKYHGTENVAYDNKSYNCYHISFTFTSDGGKKTSDDMDAWITTDSKRIPVKLEGVLPVGKVQCFCTGYN
;
A
#
# COMPACT_ATOMS: atom_id res chain seq x y z
N MET A 1 5.72 30.26 50.05
CA MET A 1 4.70 30.52 49.03
C MET A 1 5.40 30.51 47.68
N LYS A 2 5.47 29.37 47.04
CA LYS A 2 6.04 29.23 45.70
C LYS A 2 5.08 28.35 44.90
N TYR A 3 4.51 28.93 43.87
CA TYR A 3 3.54 28.28 42.98
C TYR A 3 4.24 27.26 42.08
N LEU A 4 3.86 25.99 42.24
CA LEU A 4 4.26 24.89 41.36
C LEU A 4 3.28 24.88 40.20
N LEU A 5 3.69 25.39 39.05
CA LEU A 5 2.93 25.34 37.82
C LEU A 5 3.26 24.00 37.12
N SER A 6 2.40 23.01 37.34
CA SER A 6 2.51 21.73 36.61
C SER A 6 2.05 21.95 35.18
N LEU A 7 3.00 21.94 34.25
CA LEU A 7 2.73 21.92 32.81
C LEU A 7 2.28 20.50 32.43
N ILE A 8 0.99 20.27 32.38
CA ILE A 8 0.42 19.06 31.81
C ILE A 8 0.54 19.21 30.28
N ILE A 9 1.59 18.63 29.70
CA ILE A 9 1.68 18.43 28.28
C ILE A 9 0.74 17.25 27.96
N GLY A 10 -0.50 17.58 27.62
CA GLY A 10 -1.44 16.62 27.08
C GLY A 10 -0.92 16.12 25.74
N PHE A 11 -0.45 14.88 25.70
CA PHE A 11 -0.34 14.14 24.46
C PHE A 11 -1.76 13.93 23.92
N ILE A 12 -2.20 14.84 23.07
CA ILE A 12 -3.39 14.62 22.25
C ILE A 12 -2.96 13.56 21.22
N SER A 13 -3.23 12.30 21.53
CA SER A 13 -3.30 11.26 20.54
C SER A 13 -4.49 11.61 19.63
N LEU A 14 -4.22 12.33 18.55
CA LEU A 14 -5.16 12.48 17.44
C LEU A 14 -5.39 11.07 16.88
N SER A 15 -6.43 10.41 17.41
CA SER A 15 -7.08 9.33 16.69
C SER A 15 -7.66 9.99 15.44
N LEU A 16 -6.94 9.92 14.33
CA LEU A 16 -7.50 10.26 13.03
C LEU A 16 -8.68 9.30 12.82
N SER A 17 -9.90 9.79 13.09
CA SER A 17 -11.10 9.14 12.63
C SER A 17 -11.00 9.14 11.10
N ALA A 18 -10.78 7.97 10.52
CA ALA A 18 -10.99 7.81 9.09
C ALA A 18 -12.45 8.22 8.83
N ASN A 19 -12.68 9.18 7.92
CA ASN A 19 -14.02 9.42 7.42
C ASN A 19 -14.63 8.06 7.08
N GLU A 20 -15.94 7.87 7.34
CA GLU A 20 -16.62 6.60 7.08
C GLU A 20 -16.72 6.33 5.57
N ILE A 21 -15.55 6.11 4.96
CA ILE A 21 -15.48 5.65 3.58
C ILE A 21 -15.86 4.19 3.59
N SER A 22 -16.93 3.87 2.89
CA SER A 22 -17.37 2.50 2.67
C SER A 22 -17.12 2.11 1.23
N PHE A 23 -16.46 0.99 1.04
CA PHE A 23 -16.26 0.42 -0.29
C PHE A 23 -17.39 -0.59 -0.58
N ASN A 24 -18.10 -0.36 -1.69
CA ASN A 24 -19.14 -1.26 -2.16
C ASN A 24 -18.62 -2.00 -3.39
N ASN A 25 -18.29 -3.28 -3.23
CA ASN A 25 -17.95 -4.21 -4.33
C ASN A 25 -17.31 -3.51 -5.54
N GLU A 26 -16.08 -3.08 -5.37
CA GLU A 26 -15.40 -2.24 -6.35
C GLU A 26 -14.33 -3.04 -7.11
N LYS A 27 -14.16 -2.73 -8.38
CA LYS A 27 -13.03 -3.16 -9.20
C LYS A 27 -12.37 -1.95 -9.83
N VAL A 28 -11.05 -1.81 -9.65
CA VAL A 28 -10.24 -0.75 -10.24
C VAL A 28 -9.18 -1.38 -11.13
N ASN A 29 -9.09 -0.91 -12.37
CA ASN A 29 -8.12 -1.40 -13.35
C ASN A 29 -7.06 -0.34 -13.61
N TYR A 30 -5.82 -0.78 -13.75
CA TYR A 30 -4.67 0.07 -14.03
C TYR A 30 -3.90 -0.42 -15.24
N LYS A 31 -3.42 0.51 -16.07
CA LYS A 31 -2.28 0.28 -16.95
C LYS A 31 -1.00 0.70 -16.24
N VAL A 32 0.04 -0.10 -16.39
CA VAL A 32 1.37 0.14 -15.82
C VAL A 32 2.28 0.58 -16.95
N MET A 33 2.76 1.82 -16.89
CA MET A 33 3.67 2.41 -17.87
C MET A 33 5.09 2.38 -17.32
N TYR A 34 6.05 2.02 -18.15
CA TYR A 34 7.47 2.17 -17.86
C TYR A 34 8.04 3.33 -18.67
N LYS A 35 8.79 4.20 -18.00
CA LYS A 35 9.42 5.36 -18.62
C LYS A 35 10.91 5.41 -18.29
N TRP A 36 11.72 5.42 -19.34
CA TRP A 36 13.19 5.59 -19.23
C TRP A 36 13.73 6.24 -20.51
N GLY A 37 14.35 7.40 -20.39
CA GLY A 37 14.79 8.19 -21.55
C GLY A 37 13.65 8.44 -22.54
N LEU A 38 13.79 7.97 -23.76
CA LEU A 38 12.77 8.06 -24.82
C LEU A 38 11.73 6.91 -24.75
N VAL A 39 11.95 5.90 -23.92
CA VAL A 39 10.99 4.81 -23.73
C VAL A 39 9.84 5.29 -22.85
N ASN A 40 8.62 5.21 -23.38
CA ASN A 40 7.38 5.43 -22.65
C ASN A 40 6.36 4.42 -23.16
N LYS A 41 6.30 3.25 -22.54
CA LYS A 41 5.53 2.12 -23.04
C LYS A 41 4.78 1.42 -21.92
N GLN A 42 3.57 0.93 -22.25
CA GLN A 42 2.86 0.08 -21.30
C GLN A 42 3.66 -1.19 -21.04
N ALA A 43 3.95 -1.47 -19.79
CA ALA A 43 4.72 -2.62 -19.33
C ALA A 43 3.85 -3.70 -18.68
N GLY A 44 2.60 -3.40 -18.40
CA GLY A 44 1.70 -4.35 -17.79
C GLY A 44 0.36 -3.76 -17.37
N THR A 45 -0.39 -4.56 -16.64
CA THR A 45 -1.69 -4.20 -16.08
C THR A 45 -1.80 -4.66 -14.63
N ALA A 46 -2.65 -3.98 -13.86
CA ALA A 46 -3.04 -4.42 -12.53
C ALA A 46 -4.54 -4.23 -12.33
N THR A 47 -5.15 -5.11 -11.55
CA THR A 47 -6.55 -5.03 -11.17
C THR A 47 -6.66 -5.21 -9.66
N LEU A 48 -7.35 -4.29 -9.02
CA LEU A 48 -7.72 -4.40 -7.61
C LEU A 48 -9.22 -4.63 -7.50
N THR A 49 -9.61 -5.50 -6.58
CA THR A 49 -11.02 -5.71 -6.23
C THR A 49 -11.18 -5.67 -4.73
N ILE A 50 -12.31 -5.13 -4.29
CA ILE A 50 -12.76 -5.18 -2.91
C ILE A 50 -14.21 -5.63 -2.88
N THR A 51 -14.52 -6.60 -2.03
CA THR A 51 -15.86 -7.15 -1.86
C THR A 51 -16.28 -7.03 -0.41
N ASN A 52 -17.47 -6.50 -0.20
CA ASN A 52 -18.06 -6.35 1.13
C ASN A 52 -18.52 -7.72 1.66
N LYS A 53 -18.08 -8.10 2.87
CA LYS A 53 -18.47 -9.36 3.51
C LYS A 53 -18.64 -9.16 5.02
N GLY A 54 -19.85 -8.84 5.44
CA GLY A 54 -20.16 -8.55 6.85
C GLY A 54 -19.29 -7.41 7.39
N ASP A 55 -18.58 -7.64 8.48
CA ASP A 55 -17.70 -6.66 9.13
C ASP A 55 -16.33 -6.51 8.44
N ASN A 56 -16.10 -7.26 7.37
CA ASN A 56 -14.83 -7.30 6.67
C ASN A 56 -14.98 -6.94 5.20
N TYR A 57 -13.85 -6.62 4.59
CA TYR A 57 -13.65 -6.60 3.15
C TYR A 57 -12.74 -7.76 2.75
N ILE A 58 -13.08 -8.41 1.64
CA ILE A 58 -12.17 -9.31 0.93
C ILE A 58 -11.54 -8.50 -0.19
N THR A 59 -10.22 -8.47 -0.23
CA THR A 59 -9.45 -7.70 -1.20
C THR A 59 -8.57 -8.59 -2.04
N LYS A 60 -8.39 -8.23 -3.31
CA LYS A 60 -7.49 -8.92 -4.21
C LYS A 60 -6.81 -7.91 -5.13
N LEU A 61 -5.52 -8.12 -5.39
CA LEU A 61 -4.77 -7.47 -6.46
C LEU A 61 -4.20 -8.55 -7.36
N THR A 62 -4.31 -8.35 -8.67
CA THR A 62 -3.56 -9.12 -9.67
C THR A 62 -2.74 -8.15 -10.52
N ALA A 63 -1.47 -8.48 -10.75
CA ALA A 63 -0.59 -7.71 -11.60
C ALA A 63 0.10 -8.63 -12.61
N ARG A 64 0.23 -8.14 -13.85
CA ARG A 64 0.83 -8.89 -14.95
C ARG A 64 1.61 -7.96 -15.86
N SER A 65 2.86 -8.34 -16.16
CA SER A 65 3.67 -7.68 -17.19
C SER A 65 3.22 -8.08 -18.59
N ASP A 66 3.42 -7.17 -19.55
CA ASP A 66 3.16 -7.42 -20.97
C ASP A 66 4.30 -8.26 -21.60
N PRO A 67 4.06 -8.98 -22.73
CA PRO A 67 5.04 -9.90 -23.31
C PRO A 67 6.39 -9.26 -23.66
N TRP A 68 6.43 -7.99 -24.02
CA TRP A 68 7.69 -7.32 -24.30
C TRP A 68 8.49 -7.04 -23.00
N ALA A 69 7.81 -6.72 -21.89
CA ALA A 69 8.43 -6.48 -20.62
C ALA A 69 8.91 -7.77 -19.97
N ASP A 70 8.23 -8.90 -20.22
CA ASP A 70 8.64 -10.24 -19.77
C ASP A 70 10.05 -10.61 -20.21
N LYS A 71 10.51 -10.07 -21.35
CA LYS A 71 11.88 -10.29 -21.84
C LYS A 71 12.96 -9.72 -20.92
N PHE A 72 12.59 -8.78 -20.04
CA PHE A 72 13.49 -8.13 -19.09
C PHE A 72 13.17 -8.52 -17.68
N TYR A 73 11.89 -8.56 -17.32
CA TYR A 73 11.43 -8.87 -15.98
C TYR A 73 9.96 -9.30 -15.98
N THR A 74 9.73 -10.59 -15.75
CA THR A 74 8.37 -11.15 -15.66
C THR A 74 7.73 -10.76 -14.35
N VAL A 75 6.45 -10.37 -14.38
CA VAL A 75 5.60 -10.17 -13.19
C VAL A 75 4.29 -10.92 -13.37
N ARG A 76 4.00 -11.81 -12.42
CA ARG A 76 2.71 -12.53 -12.29
C ARG A 76 2.37 -12.60 -10.82
N ASP A 77 1.76 -11.54 -10.33
CA ASP A 77 1.49 -11.40 -8.91
C ASP A 77 0.01 -11.52 -8.59
N THR A 78 -0.29 -12.16 -7.47
CA THR A 78 -1.61 -12.15 -6.85
C THR A 78 -1.45 -11.88 -5.37
N LEU A 79 -2.12 -10.83 -4.89
CA LEU A 79 -2.24 -10.51 -3.47
C LEU A 79 -3.70 -10.71 -3.06
N ASN A 80 -3.92 -11.37 -1.95
CA ASN A 80 -5.24 -11.54 -1.34
C ASN A 80 -5.20 -10.97 0.08
N GLY A 81 -6.31 -10.38 0.53
CA GLY A 81 -6.41 -9.82 1.87
C GLY A 81 -7.79 -9.94 2.46
N ILE A 82 -7.83 -9.97 3.79
CA ILE A 82 -9.04 -9.77 4.59
C ILE A 82 -8.74 -8.60 5.51
N ILE A 83 -9.53 -7.53 5.39
CA ILE A 83 -9.38 -6.34 6.22
C ILE A 83 -10.68 -6.05 6.97
N LYS A 84 -10.59 -5.63 8.22
CA LYS A 84 -11.74 -5.11 8.96
C LYS A 84 -12.19 -3.79 8.36
N LYS A 85 -13.50 -3.56 8.30
CA LYS A 85 -14.05 -2.26 7.89
C LYS A 85 -13.61 -1.15 8.83
N ALA A 86 -13.72 -1.41 10.14
CA ALA A 86 -13.25 -0.47 11.16
C ALA A 86 -11.73 -0.30 11.09
N GLY A 87 -11.28 0.90 10.66
CA GLY A 87 -9.89 1.29 10.60
C GLY A 87 -9.07 0.63 9.48
N PHE A 88 -9.69 -0.13 8.57
CA PHE A 88 -9.02 -0.81 7.43
C PHE A 88 -7.86 -1.71 7.86
N LEU A 89 -7.98 -2.34 9.02
CA LEU A 89 -6.92 -3.14 9.64
C LEU A 89 -6.89 -4.55 9.06
N PRO A 90 -5.72 -5.03 8.56
CA PRO A 90 -5.62 -6.38 8.01
C PRO A 90 -5.78 -7.44 9.08
N MET A 91 -6.45 -8.55 8.71
CA MET A 91 -6.58 -9.78 9.46
C MET A 91 -5.80 -10.92 8.82
N PHE A 92 -5.72 -10.88 7.50
CA PHE A 92 -5.02 -11.86 6.68
C PHE A 92 -4.44 -11.17 5.45
N TYR A 93 -3.24 -11.55 5.08
CA TYR A 93 -2.57 -11.14 3.85
C TYR A 93 -1.84 -12.33 3.25
N GLU A 94 -1.95 -12.48 1.93
CA GLU A 94 -1.23 -13.45 1.13
C GLU A 94 -0.69 -12.78 -0.12
N LYS A 95 0.60 -13.00 -0.44
CA LYS A 95 1.21 -12.63 -1.72
C LYS A 95 1.75 -13.89 -2.39
N LYS A 96 1.29 -14.16 -3.60
CA LYS A 96 1.89 -15.10 -4.54
C LYS A 96 2.52 -14.29 -5.64
N ALA A 97 3.83 -14.27 -5.73
CA ALA A 97 4.59 -13.52 -6.70
C ALA A 97 5.45 -14.46 -7.55
N HIS A 98 5.42 -14.23 -8.85
CA HIS A 98 6.37 -14.80 -9.79
C HIS A 98 7.06 -13.64 -10.50
N GLU A 99 8.24 -13.29 -10.03
CA GLU A 99 8.98 -12.09 -10.40
C GLU A 99 10.38 -12.47 -10.85
N GLY A 100 10.72 -12.22 -12.14
CA GLY A 100 12.08 -12.42 -12.67
C GLY A 100 12.62 -13.83 -12.51
N GLY A 101 11.78 -14.88 -12.65
CA GLY A 101 12.17 -16.29 -12.47
C GLY A 101 12.14 -16.76 -11.01
N GLU A 102 11.77 -15.91 -10.06
CA GLU A 102 11.68 -16.26 -8.64
C GLU A 102 10.22 -16.36 -8.20
N PHE A 103 9.84 -17.47 -7.60
CA PHE A 103 8.53 -17.64 -6.97
C PHE A 103 8.61 -17.35 -5.47
N LYS A 104 7.71 -16.50 -4.99
CA LYS A 104 7.55 -16.16 -3.56
C LYS A 104 6.10 -16.32 -3.15
N HIS A 105 5.87 -16.96 -2.01
CA HIS A 105 4.56 -17.07 -1.40
C HIS A 105 4.68 -16.64 0.06
N ASP A 106 4.18 -15.46 0.35
CA ASP A 106 4.17 -14.87 1.69
C ASP A 106 2.74 -14.89 2.25
N ILE A 107 2.58 -15.34 3.48
CA ILE A 107 1.33 -15.33 4.24
C ILE A 107 1.57 -14.61 5.56
N VAL A 108 0.67 -13.71 5.94
CA VAL A 108 0.65 -13.07 7.26
C VAL A 108 -0.73 -13.22 7.87
N LYS A 109 -0.82 -13.85 9.03
CA LYS A 109 -2.02 -13.90 9.87
C LYS A 109 -1.83 -12.94 11.03
N TYR A 110 -2.80 -12.05 11.24
CA TYR A 110 -2.69 -10.99 12.25
C TYR A 110 -3.41 -11.35 13.54
N SER A 111 -2.78 -11.01 14.67
CA SER A 111 -3.40 -11.01 15.99
C SER A 111 -3.19 -9.65 16.64
N ARG A 112 -4.21 -9.13 17.33
CA ARG A 112 -4.16 -7.84 18.02
C ARG A 112 -4.64 -7.97 19.45
N SER A 113 -3.90 -7.33 20.37
CA SER A 113 -4.27 -7.21 21.78
C SER A 113 -3.89 -5.82 22.27
N GLY A 114 -4.90 -4.99 22.53
CA GLY A 114 -4.70 -3.57 22.77
C GLY A 114 -3.95 -2.92 21.60
N ASN A 115 -2.85 -2.24 21.91
CA ASN A 115 -2.00 -1.57 20.91
C ASN A 115 -0.96 -2.51 20.26
N LYS A 116 -0.81 -3.75 20.76
CA LYS A 116 0.17 -4.71 20.26
C LYS A 116 -0.39 -5.46 19.04
N VAL A 117 0.42 -5.57 18.00
CA VAL A 117 0.10 -6.30 16.77
C VAL A 117 1.16 -7.37 16.52
N LEU A 118 0.71 -8.59 16.28
CA LEU A 118 1.54 -9.74 15.90
C LEU A 118 1.17 -10.17 14.48
N GLY A 119 2.18 -10.47 13.68
CA GLY A 119 2.06 -11.12 12.38
C GLY A 119 2.73 -12.49 12.41
N TYR A 120 1.95 -13.54 12.26
CA TYR A 120 2.46 -14.90 12.06
C TYR A 120 2.75 -15.07 10.58
N CYS A 121 4.02 -15.07 10.22
CA CYS A 121 4.48 -15.05 8.84
C CYS A 121 4.95 -16.44 8.42
N THR A 122 4.46 -16.88 7.25
CA THR A 122 5.02 -18.01 6.51
C THR A 122 5.52 -17.50 5.18
N ARG A 123 6.78 -17.82 4.84
CA ARG A 123 7.38 -17.49 3.55
C ARG A 123 7.91 -18.75 2.88
N ILE A 124 7.49 -18.95 1.64
CA ILE A 124 8.05 -19.96 0.73
C ILE A 124 8.74 -19.21 -0.41
N LYS A 125 9.97 -19.59 -0.70
CA LYS A 125 10.77 -19.06 -1.82
C LYS A 125 11.27 -20.23 -2.64
N ARG A 126 11.17 -20.12 -3.95
CA ARG A 126 11.65 -21.11 -4.91
C ARG A 126 12.14 -20.39 -6.17
N ASP A 127 13.30 -20.73 -6.65
CA ASP A 127 13.77 -20.32 -7.97
C ASP A 127 13.13 -21.21 -9.05
N GLU A 128 13.00 -20.72 -10.27
CA GLU A 128 12.24 -21.39 -11.35
C GLU A 128 12.80 -22.80 -11.64
N ASP A 129 14.13 -22.94 -11.56
CA ASP A 129 14.84 -24.18 -11.85
C ASP A 129 14.92 -25.14 -10.64
N GLU A 130 14.40 -24.74 -9.47
CA GLU A 130 14.47 -25.56 -8.26
C GLU A 130 13.20 -26.40 -8.04
N ALA A 131 13.34 -27.72 -7.88
CA ALA A 131 12.22 -28.62 -7.57
C ALA A 131 11.67 -28.42 -6.15
N LYS A 132 12.48 -27.93 -5.21
CA LYS A 132 12.12 -27.72 -3.81
C LYS A 132 12.41 -26.30 -3.37
N GLY A 133 11.36 -25.61 -2.87
CA GLY A 133 11.52 -24.30 -2.28
C GLY A 133 11.95 -24.34 -0.81
N THR A 134 12.44 -23.22 -0.30
CA THR A 134 12.69 -23.01 1.12
C THR A 134 11.46 -22.46 1.82
N LYS A 135 11.05 -23.04 2.96
CA LYS A 135 9.99 -22.53 3.83
C LYS A 135 10.59 -21.92 5.09
N LYS A 136 10.16 -20.72 5.46
CA LYS A 136 10.52 -20.05 6.71
C LYS A 136 9.24 -19.59 7.42
N GLU A 137 9.23 -19.76 8.74
CA GLU A 137 8.15 -19.26 9.61
C GLU A 137 8.77 -18.37 10.69
N HIS A 138 8.12 -17.25 10.97
CA HIS A 138 8.57 -16.31 11.98
C HIS A 138 7.42 -15.40 12.43
N ILE A 139 7.63 -14.76 13.58
CA ILE A 139 6.68 -13.81 14.14
C ILE A 139 7.26 -12.40 14.04
N ILE A 140 6.48 -11.49 13.53
CA ILE A 140 6.78 -10.06 13.53
C ILE A 140 5.89 -9.39 14.58
N SER A 141 6.43 -8.45 15.34
CA SER A 141 5.65 -7.70 16.34
C SER A 141 5.90 -6.20 16.23
N THR A 142 4.85 -5.42 16.53
CA THR A 142 4.92 -3.96 16.63
C THR A 142 3.79 -3.46 17.52
N THR A 143 3.73 -2.15 17.70
CA THR A 143 2.61 -1.44 18.34
C THR A 143 2.06 -0.40 17.38
N GLY A 144 0.77 -0.06 17.53
CA GLY A 144 0.11 0.99 16.74
C GLY A 144 -0.44 0.50 15.40
N THR A 145 -0.74 1.47 14.54
CA THR A 145 -1.37 1.22 13.25
C THR A 145 -0.46 0.39 12.36
N THR A 146 -0.98 -0.75 11.92
CA THR A 146 -0.23 -1.72 11.13
C THR A 146 -1.08 -2.20 9.98
N VAL A 147 -0.52 -2.12 8.76
CA VAL A 147 -1.12 -2.56 7.49
C VAL A 147 -0.22 -3.58 6.80
N ASP A 148 -0.64 -4.08 5.64
CA ASP A 148 0.18 -4.87 4.72
C ASP A 148 0.28 -4.17 3.36
N MET A 149 0.96 -4.82 2.41
CA MET A 149 1.21 -4.28 1.06
C MET A 149 -0.07 -4.12 0.21
N LEU A 150 -1.19 -4.73 0.59
CA LEU A 150 -2.47 -4.59 -0.10
C LEU A 150 -3.43 -3.68 0.67
N SER A 151 -3.55 -3.86 1.99
CA SER A 151 -4.44 -3.04 2.81
C SER A 151 -4.03 -1.57 2.86
N VAL A 152 -2.74 -1.26 2.67
CA VAL A 152 -2.25 0.12 2.61
C VAL A 152 -2.92 0.95 1.50
N TYR A 153 -3.24 0.34 0.36
CA TYR A 153 -3.96 0.99 -0.73
C TYR A 153 -5.32 1.53 -0.27
N TYR A 154 -6.08 0.71 0.46
CA TYR A 154 -7.39 1.11 0.98
C TYR A 154 -7.27 2.06 2.18
N TYR A 155 -6.26 1.85 3.02
CA TYR A 155 -5.97 2.74 4.14
C TYR A 155 -5.67 4.17 3.66
N MET A 156 -4.82 4.35 2.65
CA MET A 156 -4.51 5.67 2.09
C MET A 156 -5.75 6.34 1.50
N ARG A 157 -6.65 5.61 0.86
CA ARG A 157 -7.93 6.14 0.34
C ARG A 157 -8.87 6.60 1.45
N ALA A 158 -8.79 5.98 2.62
CA ALA A 158 -9.65 6.24 3.76
C ALA A 158 -9.13 7.35 4.70
N LEU A 159 -7.98 7.96 4.40
CA LEU A 159 -7.46 9.05 5.21
C LEU A 159 -8.39 10.27 5.21
N ASN A 160 -8.50 10.93 6.36
CA ASN A 160 -9.28 12.17 6.48
C ASN A 160 -8.46 13.36 5.97
N TYR A 161 -8.35 13.49 4.65
CA TYR A 161 -7.58 14.55 4.01
C TYR A 161 -8.07 15.95 4.33
N ASP A 162 -9.37 16.12 4.63
CA ASP A 162 -9.97 17.41 4.91
C ASP A 162 -9.48 18.00 6.25
N GLU A 163 -9.07 17.14 7.17
CA GLU A 163 -8.45 17.55 8.44
C GLU A 163 -6.91 17.61 8.38
N MET A 164 -6.30 17.13 7.29
CA MET A 164 -4.85 17.12 7.15
C MET A 164 -4.31 18.48 6.72
N LYS A 165 -3.24 18.91 7.38
CA LYS A 165 -2.48 20.09 6.96
C LYS A 165 -1.50 19.74 5.85
N LYS A 166 -1.31 20.64 4.90
CA LYS A 166 -0.26 20.51 3.88
C LYS A 166 1.10 20.25 4.55
N ASN A 167 1.84 19.29 4.02
CA ASN A 167 3.10 18.77 4.55
C ASN A 167 2.98 17.96 5.85
N GLN A 168 1.79 17.63 6.30
CA GLN A 168 1.61 16.72 7.43
C GLN A 168 2.20 15.35 7.08
N VAL A 169 2.93 14.79 8.05
CA VAL A 169 3.58 13.49 7.93
C VAL A 169 2.91 12.50 8.88
N MET A 170 2.61 11.31 8.38
CA MET A 170 2.12 10.18 9.15
C MET A 170 3.08 9.00 9.02
N LYS A 171 3.17 8.21 10.09
CA LYS A 171 4.01 7.02 10.12
C LYS A 171 3.21 5.83 10.62
N LEU A 172 3.33 4.70 9.95
CA LEU A 172 2.72 3.45 10.34
C LEU A 172 3.62 2.26 9.96
N THR A 173 3.30 1.10 10.52
CA THR A 173 4.07 -0.11 10.24
C THR A 173 3.43 -0.90 9.12
N ILE A 174 4.25 -1.44 8.20
CA ILE A 174 3.84 -2.45 7.23
C ILE A 174 4.47 -3.79 7.58
N PHE A 175 3.65 -4.86 7.51
CA PHE A 175 4.14 -6.23 7.48
C PHE A 175 4.15 -6.75 6.04
N SER A 176 5.35 -6.89 5.47
CA SER A 176 5.53 -7.33 4.07
C SER A 176 5.54 -8.85 3.90
N GLY A 177 5.35 -9.61 5.00
CA GLY A 177 5.52 -11.07 5.02
C GLY A 177 6.97 -11.52 5.25
N LYS A 178 7.94 -10.71 4.86
CA LYS A 178 9.37 -10.94 5.15
C LYS A 178 9.82 -10.26 6.44
N ARG A 179 9.35 -9.04 6.65
CA ARG A 179 9.79 -8.15 7.74
C ARG A 179 8.75 -7.07 8.01
N LYS A 180 8.96 -6.32 9.09
CA LYS A 180 8.28 -5.05 9.27
C LYS A 180 9.08 -3.93 8.60
N GLU A 181 8.36 -2.94 8.11
CA GLU A 181 8.90 -1.73 7.49
C GLU A 181 8.12 -0.54 8.02
N LEU A 182 8.79 0.61 8.13
CA LEU A 182 8.13 1.87 8.45
C LEU A 182 7.63 2.48 7.14
N LEU A 183 6.34 2.72 7.05
CA LEU A 183 5.75 3.55 6.00
C LEU A 183 5.66 4.98 6.51
N THR A 184 6.23 5.89 5.77
CA THR A 184 6.08 7.34 5.98
C THR A 184 5.25 7.91 4.84
N ILE A 185 4.13 8.54 5.15
CA ILE A 185 3.24 9.20 4.21
C ILE A 185 3.31 10.71 4.47
N LYS A 186 3.47 11.50 3.42
CA LYS A 186 3.42 12.98 3.46
C LYS A 186 2.30 13.48 2.57
N TYR A 187 1.44 14.32 3.11
CA TYR A 187 0.37 14.97 2.36
C TYR A 187 0.85 16.30 1.76
N HIS A 188 0.71 16.48 0.44
CA HIS A 188 1.15 17.68 -0.28
C HIS A 188 0.03 18.70 -0.55
N GLY A 189 -1.21 18.38 -0.21
CA GLY A 189 -2.39 19.19 -0.54
C GLY A 189 -3.13 18.64 -1.74
N THR A 190 -3.98 19.46 -2.34
CA THR A 190 -4.73 19.10 -3.53
C THR A 190 -4.09 19.69 -4.78
N GLU A 191 -4.20 18.96 -5.89
CA GLU A 191 -3.79 19.44 -7.22
C GLU A 191 -4.61 18.78 -8.32
N ASN A 192 -4.62 19.39 -9.50
CA ASN A 192 -5.30 18.84 -10.67
C ASN A 192 -4.35 17.95 -11.46
N VAL A 193 -4.79 16.73 -11.76
CA VAL A 193 -4.06 15.75 -12.59
C VAL A 193 -4.83 15.56 -13.90
N ALA A 194 -4.18 15.93 -15.01
CA ALA A 194 -4.71 15.65 -16.33
C ALA A 194 -4.30 14.24 -16.80
N TYR A 195 -5.26 13.42 -17.16
CA TYR A 195 -5.04 12.08 -17.68
C TYR A 195 -6.23 11.65 -18.56
N ASP A 196 -5.95 11.07 -19.74
CA ASP A 196 -6.94 10.54 -20.68
C ASP A 196 -8.05 11.54 -21.03
N ASN A 197 -7.64 12.76 -21.41
CA ASN A 197 -8.52 13.90 -21.75
C ASN A 197 -9.49 14.33 -20.63
N LYS A 198 -9.22 13.93 -19.40
CA LYS A 198 -9.96 14.32 -18.21
C LYS A 198 -9.04 15.02 -17.22
N SER A 199 -9.61 15.89 -16.39
CA SER A 199 -8.91 16.51 -15.26
C SER A 199 -9.55 16.03 -13.97
N TYR A 200 -8.73 15.60 -13.04
CA TYR A 200 -9.14 15.08 -11.73
C TYR A 200 -8.56 15.99 -10.65
N ASN A 201 -9.41 16.50 -9.77
CA ASN A 201 -8.94 17.12 -8.54
C ASN A 201 -8.54 16.02 -7.56
N CYS A 202 -7.29 16.01 -7.10
CA CYS A 202 -6.72 14.92 -6.33
C CYS A 202 -6.04 15.41 -5.06
N TYR A 203 -6.12 14.62 -4.00
CA TYR A 203 -5.17 14.68 -2.90
C TYR A 203 -3.85 14.08 -3.36
N HIS A 204 -2.77 14.83 -3.23
CA HIS A 204 -1.42 14.35 -3.54
C HIS A 204 -0.73 13.91 -2.25
N ILE A 205 -0.25 12.68 -2.23
CA ILE A 205 0.58 12.14 -1.17
C ILE A 205 1.86 11.57 -1.76
N SER A 206 2.98 11.71 -1.05
CA SER A 206 4.16 10.87 -1.27
C SER A 206 4.35 9.91 -0.10
N PHE A 207 5.02 8.79 -0.37
CA PHE A 207 5.29 7.80 0.65
C PHE A 207 6.58 7.03 0.40
N THR A 208 7.25 6.64 1.49
CA THR A 208 8.49 5.86 1.47
C THR A 208 8.40 4.67 2.42
N PHE A 209 9.14 3.62 2.09
CA PHE A 209 9.31 2.45 2.94
C PHE A 209 10.72 2.44 3.51
N THR A 210 10.83 2.43 4.83
CA THR A 210 12.13 2.29 5.51
C THR A 210 12.22 0.90 6.13
N SER A 211 13.26 0.14 5.78
CA SER A 211 13.48 -1.19 6.34
C SER A 211 13.70 -1.14 7.84
N ASP A 212 13.38 -2.23 8.54
CA ASP A 212 13.64 -2.37 9.98
C ASP A 212 15.11 -2.08 10.31
N GLY A 213 15.32 -1.25 11.34
CA GLY A 213 16.64 -0.73 11.70
C GLY A 213 17.09 0.50 10.92
N GLY A 214 16.25 1.10 10.05
CA GLY A 214 16.50 2.40 9.40
C GLY A 214 17.62 2.40 8.35
N LYS A 215 18.15 1.23 7.98
CA LYS A 215 19.35 1.11 7.13
C LYS A 215 19.12 1.43 5.65
N LYS A 216 17.89 1.33 5.18
CA LYS A 216 17.55 1.54 3.76
C LYS A 216 16.13 2.10 3.66
N THR A 217 15.99 3.24 3.00
CA THR A 217 14.72 3.86 2.64
C THR A 217 14.55 3.74 1.13
N SER A 218 13.32 3.48 0.65
CA SER A 218 12.99 3.54 -0.77
C SER A 218 13.05 4.97 -1.27
N ASP A 219 13.10 5.14 -2.58
CA ASP A 219 12.81 6.43 -3.20
C ASP A 219 11.34 6.82 -2.94
N ASP A 220 11.01 8.09 -3.12
CA ASP A 220 9.66 8.60 -2.99
C ASP A 220 8.75 7.97 -4.04
N MET A 221 7.59 7.56 -3.58
CA MET A 221 6.48 7.13 -4.42
C MET A 221 5.34 8.11 -4.23
N ASP A 222 4.62 8.42 -5.29
CA ASP A 222 3.54 9.38 -5.29
C ASP A 222 2.22 8.72 -5.63
N ALA A 223 1.14 9.22 -5.03
CA ALA A 223 -0.22 8.85 -5.35
C ALA A 223 -1.12 10.08 -5.42
N TRP A 224 -1.98 10.10 -6.44
CA TRP A 224 -3.00 11.11 -6.66
C TRP A 224 -4.37 10.46 -6.55
N ILE A 225 -5.07 10.78 -5.47
CA ILE A 225 -6.32 10.17 -5.07
C ILE A 225 -7.44 11.19 -5.27
N THR A 226 -8.49 10.85 -6.03
CA THR A 226 -9.61 11.78 -6.28
C THR A 226 -10.21 12.32 -5.00
N THR A 227 -10.64 13.58 -5.02
CA THR A 227 -11.28 14.23 -3.86
C THR A 227 -12.75 13.87 -3.68
N ASP A 228 -13.35 13.18 -4.67
CA ASP A 228 -14.73 12.70 -4.60
C ASP A 228 -14.89 11.54 -3.59
N SER A 229 -16.13 11.14 -3.35
CA SER A 229 -16.46 10.06 -2.38
C SER A 229 -15.87 8.69 -2.73
N LYS A 230 -15.45 8.48 -3.98
CA LYS A 230 -14.84 7.20 -4.39
C LYS A 230 -13.37 7.11 -4.03
N ARG A 231 -12.68 8.25 -3.88
CA ARG A 231 -11.27 8.30 -3.48
C ARG A 231 -10.40 7.35 -4.33
N ILE A 232 -10.57 7.39 -5.66
CA ILE A 232 -9.80 6.52 -6.58
C ILE A 232 -8.39 7.09 -6.76
N PRO A 233 -7.32 6.31 -6.54
CA PRO A 233 -5.98 6.68 -6.97
C PRO A 233 -5.92 6.65 -8.50
N VAL A 234 -6.03 7.82 -9.15
CA VAL A 234 -6.03 7.91 -10.62
C VAL A 234 -4.64 7.75 -11.20
N LYS A 235 -3.61 8.09 -10.41
CA LYS A 235 -2.21 7.94 -10.77
C LYS A 235 -1.39 7.51 -9.55
N LEU A 236 -0.48 6.55 -9.76
CA LEU A 236 0.61 6.23 -8.84
C LEU A 236 1.93 6.32 -9.62
N GLU A 237 2.98 6.79 -8.98
CA GLU A 237 4.30 6.89 -9.59
C GLU A 237 5.36 6.40 -8.61
N GLY A 238 6.38 5.71 -9.09
CA GLY A 238 7.51 5.27 -8.31
C GLY A 238 8.78 5.28 -9.13
N VAL A 239 9.89 5.69 -8.51
CA VAL A 239 11.21 5.66 -9.11
C VAL A 239 11.78 4.25 -9.02
N LEU A 240 12.42 3.79 -10.07
CA LEU A 240 13.17 2.54 -10.13
C LEU A 240 14.66 2.85 -10.23
N PRO A 241 15.55 1.89 -9.94
CA PRO A 241 16.98 2.06 -10.18
C PRO A 241 17.31 2.50 -11.60
N VAL A 242 16.46 2.10 -12.56
CA VAL A 242 16.52 2.56 -13.96
C VAL A 242 15.12 2.98 -14.38
N GLY A 243 14.92 4.28 -14.59
CA GLY A 243 13.65 4.85 -15.03
C GLY A 243 12.61 4.96 -13.92
N LYS A 244 11.34 4.96 -14.31
CA LYS A 244 10.20 5.03 -13.38
C LYS A 244 8.99 4.23 -13.87
N VAL A 245 8.15 3.84 -12.93
CA VAL A 245 6.85 3.21 -13.17
C VAL A 245 5.74 4.20 -12.86
N GLN A 246 4.74 4.24 -13.73
CA GLN A 246 3.52 5.02 -13.55
C GLN A 246 2.31 4.09 -13.74
N CYS A 247 1.42 4.05 -12.75
CA CYS A 247 0.16 3.33 -12.86
C CYS A 247 -0.96 4.34 -13.06
N PHE A 248 -1.74 4.19 -14.11
CA PHE A 248 -2.89 5.04 -14.42
C PHE A 248 -4.18 4.23 -14.36
N CYS A 249 -5.17 4.74 -13.64
CA CYS A 249 -6.49 4.13 -13.59
C CYS A 249 -7.15 4.19 -14.97
N THR A 250 -7.54 3.03 -15.50
CA THR A 250 -8.20 2.90 -16.82
C THR A 250 -9.71 2.69 -16.71
N GLY A 251 -10.21 2.46 -15.50
CA GLY A 251 -11.64 2.31 -15.23
C GLY A 251 -11.89 1.69 -13.86
N TYR A 252 -13.06 1.99 -13.34
CA TYR A 252 -13.57 1.43 -12.09
C TYR A 252 -15.10 1.32 -12.12
N ASN A 253 -15.68 0.43 -11.33
CA ASN A 253 -17.11 0.23 -11.16
C ASN A 253 -17.47 0.11 -9.67
#